data_8467eadaa15fb4e0fea6253c6d7b2529
#
_entry.id   8467eadaa15fb4e0fea6253c6d7b2529
#
_cell.length_a   1.000
_cell.length_b   1.000
_cell.length_c   1.000
_cell.angle_alpha   90.00
_cell.angle_beta   90.00
_cell.angle_gamma   90.00
#
_symmetry.space_group_name_H-M   'P 1'
#
loop_
_entity.id
_entity.type
_entity.pdbx_description
1 polymer ?
#
loop_
_entity_poly.entity_id
_entity_poly.type
_entity_poly.pdbx_seq_one_letter_code
_entity_poly.pdbx_strand_id
1 'polypeptide(L)'
;MQEKIKKMTGARAVLILLSVVMLFAAFPVAGSAKDAGDMKLCPGGMAFGVRLYTKGVLVVGISEVKSGGRCVKPAKDAGIKTKDVILTADGKETDSVKDLSDAIADSGGSGIKLTLSRDGREMSVTLTPVKGDDGRYQAGLWLRDTTAGIGTVTFIDPDTGEFGGLGHGICDIDTGELMPLKRGTAMSVAIGGIVKGKSGKPGEIKGYLLPGKCGSVSVNSNRGIFGAFTGMPDALPDPLPVGTRNDVTEGKAQLICTLGDDGAVYYDIEISKIDRDGRDNRNFVVKVTDRRLKERAGGIIQGMSGSPIIQNGRLVGAVTHVMVSDPAVGYGIFIENMLDAMSEGK
;
A
#
# COMPACT_ATOMS: atom_id res chain seq x y z
N MET A 1 -69.72 -17.23 12.34
CA MET A 1 -69.17 -17.12 10.96
C MET A 1 -68.53 -15.74 10.68
N GLN A 2 -69.18 -14.67 11.15
CA GLN A 2 -68.66 -13.29 10.96
C GLN A 2 -67.29 -12.97 11.69
N GLU A 3 -67.04 -13.54 12.85
CA GLU A 3 -65.81 -13.34 13.62
C GLU A 3 -64.55 -13.99 12.96
N LYS A 4 -64.71 -15.11 12.24
CA LYS A 4 -63.67 -15.78 11.49
C LYS A 4 -63.27 -15.00 10.27
N ILE A 5 -64.20 -14.28 9.63
CA ILE A 5 -63.88 -13.43 8.43
C ILE A 5 -63.16 -12.17 8.84
N LYS A 6 -63.44 -11.56 10.02
CA LYS A 6 -62.77 -10.39 10.54
C LYS A 6 -61.31 -10.67 10.95
N LYS A 7 -61.00 -11.86 11.49
CA LYS A 7 -59.64 -12.31 11.80
C LYS A 7 -58.82 -12.61 10.54
N MET A 8 -59.45 -13.13 9.48
CA MET A 8 -58.73 -13.40 8.22
C MET A 8 -58.36 -12.11 7.44
N THR A 9 -59.18 -11.05 7.52
CA THR A 9 -58.85 -9.74 6.91
C THR A 9 -57.73 -9.03 7.65
N GLY A 10 -57.67 -9.09 8.98
CA GLY A 10 -56.58 -8.53 9.77
C GLY A 10 -55.24 -9.22 9.50
N ALA A 11 -55.21 -10.55 9.43
CA ALA A 11 -54.01 -11.32 9.16
C ALA A 11 -53.45 -11.05 7.72
N ARG A 12 -54.35 -10.92 6.73
CA ARG A 12 -53.95 -10.56 5.36
C ARG A 12 -53.44 -9.13 5.26
N ALA A 13 -54.01 -8.17 5.99
CA ALA A 13 -53.54 -6.80 6.05
C ALA A 13 -52.12 -6.70 6.69
N VAL A 14 -51.88 -7.46 7.77
CA VAL A 14 -50.57 -7.55 8.43
C VAL A 14 -49.54 -8.23 7.52
N LEU A 15 -49.91 -9.28 6.78
CA LEU A 15 -49.01 -9.91 5.82
C LEU A 15 -48.62 -8.97 4.64
N ILE A 16 -49.60 -8.21 4.15
CA ILE A 16 -49.33 -7.22 3.08
C ILE A 16 -48.47 -6.08 3.61
N LEU A 17 -48.69 -5.61 4.84
CA LEU A 17 -47.85 -4.59 5.46
C LEU A 17 -46.42 -5.09 5.68
N LEU A 18 -46.23 -6.31 6.15
CA LEU A 18 -44.93 -6.97 6.30
C LEU A 18 -44.20 -7.18 4.96
N SER A 19 -44.94 -7.57 3.90
CA SER A 19 -44.33 -7.72 2.58
C SER A 19 -43.95 -6.37 1.96
N VAL A 20 -44.69 -5.29 2.20
CA VAL A 20 -44.31 -3.93 1.75
C VAL A 20 -43.10 -3.41 2.54
N VAL A 21 -43.01 -3.65 3.85
CA VAL A 21 -41.86 -3.30 4.66
C VAL A 21 -40.63 -4.09 4.24
N MET A 22 -40.73 -5.38 3.90
CA MET A 22 -39.65 -6.17 3.36
C MET A 22 -39.20 -5.70 1.96
N LEU A 23 -40.12 -5.23 1.11
CA LEU A 23 -39.79 -4.66 -0.19
C LEU A 23 -38.99 -3.37 -0.06
N PHE A 24 -39.27 -2.51 0.95
CA PHE A 24 -38.50 -1.29 1.24
C PHE A 24 -37.14 -1.57 1.90
N ALA A 25 -37.02 -2.69 2.66
CA ALA A 25 -35.75 -3.10 3.25
C ALA A 25 -34.77 -3.76 2.25
N ALA A 26 -35.28 -4.13 1.06
CA ALA A 26 -34.48 -4.76 0.00
C ALA A 26 -33.96 -3.77 -1.06
N PHE A 27 -34.23 -2.47 -0.94
CA PHE A 27 -33.48 -1.51 -1.73
C PHE A 27 -32.07 -1.40 -1.14
N PRO A 28 -31.02 -1.87 -1.84
CA PRO A 28 -29.69 -1.48 -1.45
C PRO A 28 -29.69 0.05 -1.49
N VAL A 29 -29.32 0.69 -0.39
CA VAL A 29 -28.86 2.07 -0.43
C VAL A 29 -27.63 2.01 -1.34
N ALA A 30 -27.87 2.20 -2.62
CA ALA A 30 -26.79 2.48 -3.56
C ALA A 30 -26.20 3.81 -3.07
N GLY A 31 -25.19 3.72 -2.23
CA GLY A 31 -24.28 4.83 -2.02
C GLY A 31 -23.81 5.20 -3.42
N SER A 32 -24.30 6.33 -3.96
CA SER A 32 -23.78 6.87 -5.19
C SER A 32 -22.30 7.06 -4.97
N ALA A 33 -21.47 6.18 -5.54
CA ALA A 33 -20.06 6.48 -5.70
C ALA A 33 -20.04 7.82 -6.43
N LYS A 34 -19.56 8.87 -5.76
CA LYS A 34 -19.37 10.18 -6.40
C LYS A 34 -18.52 9.92 -7.64
N ASP A 35 -18.99 10.37 -8.80
CA ASP A 35 -18.20 10.32 -10.02
C ASP A 35 -16.87 11.05 -9.72
N ALA A 36 -15.75 10.48 -10.11
CA ALA A 36 -14.43 11.05 -9.80
C ALA A 36 -14.35 12.55 -10.19
N GLY A 37 -15.07 12.95 -11.28
CA GLY A 37 -15.12 14.32 -11.73
C GLY A 37 -15.82 15.31 -10.79
N ASP A 38 -16.69 14.85 -9.88
CA ASP A 38 -17.40 15.67 -8.89
C ASP A 38 -16.68 15.76 -7.54
N MET A 39 -15.59 14.99 -7.39
CA MET A 39 -14.78 14.97 -6.17
C MET A 39 -13.85 16.17 -6.08
N LYS A 40 -13.65 16.68 -4.86
CA LYS A 40 -12.59 17.62 -4.53
C LYS A 40 -11.71 17.02 -3.44
N LEU A 41 -10.42 17.03 -3.67
CA LEU A 41 -9.42 16.49 -2.74
C LEU A 41 -8.33 17.53 -2.47
N CYS A 42 -7.84 17.58 -1.25
CA CYS A 42 -6.67 18.38 -0.92
C CYS A 42 -5.43 17.71 -1.50
N PRO A 43 -4.64 18.35 -2.38
CA PRO A 43 -3.38 17.79 -2.82
C PRO A 43 -2.41 17.70 -1.62
N GLY A 44 -1.74 16.57 -1.47
CA GLY A 44 -0.80 16.34 -0.39
C GLY A 44 0.54 17.04 -0.63
N GLY A 45 1.53 16.29 -1.10
CA GLY A 45 2.90 16.78 -1.32
C GLY A 45 3.77 16.74 -0.07
N MET A 46 3.20 16.42 1.09
CA MET A 46 3.95 16.23 2.32
C MET A 46 4.63 14.86 2.36
N ALA A 47 5.85 14.81 2.87
CA ALA A 47 6.53 13.56 3.15
C ALA A 47 5.88 12.89 4.37
N PHE A 48 5.70 11.57 4.29
CA PHE A 48 5.22 10.77 5.41
C PHE A 48 5.94 9.43 5.48
N GLY A 49 5.99 8.88 6.68
CA GLY A 49 6.52 7.55 6.93
C GLY A 49 5.42 6.52 6.96
N VAL A 50 5.74 5.34 6.47
CA VAL A 50 4.84 4.18 6.53
C VAL A 50 5.54 3.03 7.19
N ARG A 51 4.87 2.36 8.12
CA ARG A 51 5.28 1.08 8.67
C ARG A 51 4.17 0.08 8.47
N LEU A 52 4.46 -1.00 7.75
CA LEU A 52 3.54 -2.11 7.52
C LEU A 52 3.95 -3.32 8.34
N TYR A 53 2.96 -4.03 8.86
CA TYR A 53 3.07 -5.34 9.48
C TYR A 53 2.33 -6.34 8.59
N THR A 54 2.96 -7.46 8.27
CA THR A 54 2.42 -8.43 7.34
C THR A 54 1.34 -9.31 7.98
N LYS A 55 0.45 -9.83 7.14
CA LYS A 55 -0.38 -10.98 7.47
C LYS A 55 0.45 -12.22 7.16
N GLY A 56 0.88 -12.93 8.20
CA GLY A 56 1.87 -14.00 8.05
C GLY A 56 3.32 -13.48 7.92
N VAL A 57 4.26 -14.39 7.75
CA VAL A 57 5.70 -14.11 7.66
C VAL A 57 6.20 -14.44 6.27
N LEU A 58 6.77 -13.45 5.56
CA LEU A 58 7.30 -13.61 4.21
C LEU A 58 8.67 -14.31 4.24
N VAL A 59 8.83 -15.34 3.43
CA VAL A 59 10.11 -16.02 3.20
C VAL A 59 10.90 -15.24 2.14
N VAL A 60 11.93 -14.53 2.57
CA VAL A 60 12.79 -13.73 1.68
C VAL A 60 14.04 -14.50 1.21
N GLY A 61 14.34 -15.63 1.84
CA GLY A 61 15.45 -16.49 1.44
C GLY A 61 15.50 -17.81 2.21
N ILE A 62 16.31 -18.73 1.71
CA ILE A 62 16.57 -20.03 2.33
C ILE A 62 18.07 -20.26 2.39
N SER A 63 18.57 -20.69 3.55
CA SER A 63 19.98 -20.99 3.80
C SER A 63 20.18 -22.42 4.30
N GLU A 64 21.42 -22.86 4.33
CA GLU A 64 21.83 -24.09 4.97
C GLU A 64 21.92 -23.91 6.49
N VAL A 65 21.66 -25.00 7.20
CA VAL A 65 21.89 -25.16 8.65
C VAL A 65 23.03 -26.13 8.86
N LYS A 66 24.03 -25.74 9.64
CA LYS A 66 25.11 -26.62 10.08
C LYS A 66 24.62 -27.45 11.24
N SER A 67 24.64 -28.77 11.10
CA SER A 67 24.17 -29.74 12.11
C SER A 67 25.04 -30.99 12.09
N GLY A 68 25.76 -31.25 13.18
CA GLY A 68 26.63 -32.41 13.30
C GLY A 68 27.73 -32.51 12.24
N GLY A 69 28.31 -31.35 11.86
CA GLY A 69 29.34 -31.26 10.82
C GLY A 69 28.83 -31.38 9.38
N ARG A 70 27.51 -31.39 9.16
CA ARG A 70 26.86 -31.43 7.84
C ARG A 70 26.06 -30.17 7.59
N CYS A 71 25.93 -29.79 6.32
CA CYS A 71 25.02 -28.76 5.89
C CYS A 71 23.72 -29.40 5.39
N VAL A 72 22.59 -29.01 5.98
CA VAL A 72 21.24 -29.49 5.64
C VAL A 72 20.32 -28.30 5.31
N LYS A 73 19.24 -28.54 4.60
CA LYS A 73 18.31 -27.48 4.14
C LYS A 73 16.85 -27.78 4.53
N PRO A 74 16.49 -27.76 5.83
CA PRO A 74 15.20 -28.24 6.30
C PRO A 74 14.01 -27.56 5.61
N ALA A 75 14.07 -26.23 5.43
CA ALA A 75 13.01 -25.48 4.73
C ALA A 75 12.86 -25.91 3.27
N LYS A 76 13.97 -26.11 2.56
CA LYS A 76 13.96 -26.59 1.17
C LYS A 76 13.42 -28.02 1.06
N ASP A 77 13.82 -28.88 1.97
CA ASP A 77 13.40 -30.30 2.02
C ASP A 77 11.89 -30.40 2.32
N ALA A 78 11.35 -29.45 3.10
CA ALA A 78 9.92 -29.30 3.33
C ALA A 78 9.15 -28.69 2.13
N GLY A 79 9.84 -28.29 1.04
CA GLY A 79 9.24 -27.71 -0.14
C GLY A 79 8.87 -26.22 0.01
N ILE A 80 9.37 -25.53 1.03
CA ILE A 80 9.22 -24.07 1.21
C ILE A 80 10.07 -23.36 0.15
N LYS A 81 9.58 -22.24 -0.36
CA LYS A 81 10.25 -21.43 -1.38
C LYS A 81 10.32 -19.96 -0.94
N THR A 82 11.26 -19.22 -1.51
CA THR A 82 11.25 -17.76 -1.46
C THR A 82 9.94 -17.25 -2.06
N LYS A 83 9.38 -16.19 -1.47
CA LYS A 83 8.07 -15.58 -1.75
C LYS A 83 6.88 -16.30 -1.10
N ASP A 84 7.05 -17.44 -0.46
CA ASP A 84 5.98 -18.01 0.36
C ASP A 84 5.68 -17.10 1.55
N VAL A 85 4.41 -16.97 1.91
CA VAL A 85 3.96 -16.31 3.13
C VAL A 85 3.47 -17.37 4.11
N ILE A 86 4.17 -17.57 5.22
CA ILE A 86 3.78 -18.54 6.25
C ILE A 86 2.69 -17.93 7.10
N LEU A 87 1.49 -18.51 7.06
CA LEU A 87 0.30 -17.99 7.73
C LEU A 87 0.07 -18.62 9.11
N THR A 88 0.34 -19.93 9.24
CA THR A 88 0.14 -20.64 10.51
C THR A 88 1.24 -21.68 10.74
N ALA A 89 1.52 -21.96 12.01
CA ALA A 89 2.31 -23.09 12.48
C ALA A 89 1.48 -23.91 13.48
N ASP A 90 1.25 -25.21 13.18
CA ASP A 90 0.36 -26.10 13.94
C ASP A 90 -1.02 -25.48 14.24
N GLY A 91 -1.58 -24.75 13.24
CA GLY A 91 -2.88 -24.13 13.31
C GLY A 91 -2.92 -22.80 14.08
N LYS A 92 -1.79 -22.33 14.64
CA LYS A 92 -1.68 -21.01 15.29
C LYS A 92 -1.20 -19.97 14.26
N GLU A 93 -1.79 -18.79 14.26
CA GLU A 93 -1.34 -17.68 13.40
C GLU A 93 0.12 -17.31 13.69
N THR A 94 0.88 -17.04 12.63
CA THR A 94 2.29 -16.61 12.69
C THR A 94 2.42 -15.26 11.98
N ASP A 95 2.14 -14.18 12.71
CA ASP A 95 2.19 -12.83 12.16
C ASP A 95 3.53 -12.11 12.42
N SER A 96 4.42 -12.76 13.17
CA SER A 96 5.75 -12.23 13.40
C SER A 96 6.83 -13.30 13.22
N VAL A 97 8.04 -12.86 12.89
CA VAL A 97 9.22 -13.71 12.84
C VAL A 97 9.41 -14.42 14.20
N LYS A 98 9.06 -13.74 15.30
CA LYS A 98 9.14 -14.32 16.64
C LYS A 98 8.20 -15.50 16.80
N ASP A 99 6.94 -15.39 16.37
CA ASP A 99 5.94 -16.47 16.52
C ASP A 99 6.42 -17.75 15.82
N LEU A 100 6.94 -17.62 14.58
CA LEU A 100 7.49 -18.78 13.86
C LEU A 100 8.77 -19.31 14.47
N SER A 101 9.65 -18.44 14.96
CA SER A 101 10.89 -18.83 15.64
C SER A 101 10.61 -19.58 16.94
N ASP A 102 9.63 -19.15 17.71
CA ASP A 102 9.19 -19.84 18.93
C ASP A 102 8.61 -21.22 18.59
N ALA A 103 7.74 -21.31 17.57
CA ALA A 103 7.20 -22.59 17.11
C ALA A 103 8.30 -23.58 16.67
N ILE A 104 9.32 -23.08 15.97
CA ILE A 104 10.49 -23.89 15.57
C ILE A 104 11.27 -24.37 16.81
N ALA A 105 11.51 -23.51 17.79
CA ALA A 105 12.22 -23.85 19.00
C ALA A 105 11.44 -24.86 19.86
N ASP A 106 10.14 -24.64 20.05
CA ASP A 106 9.25 -25.46 20.88
C ASP A 106 8.99 -26.84 20.27
N SER A 107 9.19 -27.01 18.96
CA SER A 107 9.01 -28.32 18.29
C SER A 107 9.95 -29.39 18.78
N GLY A 108 11.09 -29.02 19.37
CA GLY A 108 12.12 -29.99 19.79
C GLY A 108 12.66 -30.83 18.62
N GLY A 109 12.52 -30.37 17.37
CA GLY A 109 12.91 -31.12 16.16
C GLY A 109 11.80 -31.99 15.58
N SER A 110 10.59 -31.96 16.17
CA SER A 110 9.41 -32.63 15.60
C SER A 110 8.89 -31.85 14.40
N GLY A 111 8.19 -32.56 13.49
CA GLY A 111 7.58 -31.91 12.32
C GLY A 111 6.48 -30.92 12.70
N ILE A 112 6.55 -29.71 12.18
CA ILE A 112 5.58 -28.62 12.35
C ILE A 112 4.74 -28.52 11.07
N LYS A 113 3.42 -28.56 11.20
CA LYS A 113 2.52 -28.34 10.05
C LYS A 113 2.38 -26.84 9.80
N LEU A 114 2.95 -26.36 8.69
CA LEU A 114 2.80 -24.98 8.24
C LEU A 114 1.70 -24.85 7.19
N THR A 115 0.84 -23.84 7.33
CA THR A 115 0.01 -23.35 6.23
C THR A 115 0.71 -22.13 5.64
N LEU A 116 0.92 -22.13 4.35
CA LEU A 116 1.53 -21.01 3.63
C LEU A 116 0.70 -20.61 2.41
N SER A 117 0.80 -19.36 2.00
CA SER A 117 0.29 -18.85 0.74
C SER A 117 1.43 -18.76 -0.27
N ARG A 118 1.22 -19.37 -1.45
CA ARG A 118 2.11 -19.30 -2.62
C ARG A 118 1.29 -18.88 -3.83
N ASP A 119 1.67 -17.78 -4.48
CA ASP A 119 0.95 -17.23 -5.63
C ASP A 119 -0.57 -17.07 -5.37
N GLY A 120 -0.93 -16.63 -4.15
CA GLY A 120 -2.30 -16.43 -3.71
C GLY A 120 -3.08 -17.72 -3.37
N ARG A 121 -2.44 -18.89 -3.39
CA ARG A 121 -3.05 -20.19 -3.05
C ARG A 121 -2.52 -20.73 -1.73
N GLU A 122 -3.42 -21.09 -0.84
CA GLU A 122 -3.03 -21.75 0.40
C GLU A 122 -2.65 -23.20 0.18
N MET A 123 -1.59 -23.63 0.88
CA MET A 123 -1.11 -25.01 0.88
C MET A 123 -0.49 -25.35 2.23
N SER A 124 -0.39 -26.66 2.54
CA SER A 124 0.23 -27.14 3.76
C SER A 124 1.52 -27.90 3.44
N VAL A 125 2.55 -27.67 4.26
CA VAL A 125 3.80 -28.41 4.25
C VAL A 125 4.17 -28.82 5.67
N THR A 126 5.00 -29.84 5.82
CA THR A 126 5.55 -30.23 7.13
C THR A 126 7.02 -29.86 7.17
N LEU A 127 7.37 -28.93 8.06
CA LEU A 127 8.74 -28.50 8.31
C LEU A 127 9.30 -29.31 9.49
N THR A 128 10.41 -29.99 9.30
CA THR A 128 11.14 -30.67 10.38
C THR A 128 12.43 -29.91 10.68
N PRO A 129 12.46 -29.08 11.74
CA PRO A 129 13.64 -28.32 12.12
C PRO A 129 14.78 -29.24 12.55
N VAL A 130 16.01 -28.79 12.37
CA VAL A 130 17.20 -29.55 12.82
C VAL A 130 17.92 -28.80 13.92
N LYS A 131 18.56 -29.55 14.83
CA LYS A 131 19.38 -28.93 15.88
C LYS A 131 20.71 -28.50 15.27
N GLY A 132 20.95 -27.21 15.22
CA GLY A 132 22.19 -26.62 14.74
C GLY A 132 23.36 -26.88 15.68
N ASP A 133 24.59 -26.65 15.18
CA ASP A 133 25.83 -26.81 15.98
C ASP A 133 25.86 -25.81 17.17
N ASP A 134 25.04 -24.76 17.13
CA ASP A 134 24.82 -23.83 18.25
C ASP A 134 23.82 -24.33 19.30
N GLY A 135 23.28 -25.52 19.12
CA GLY A 135 22.34 -26.19 20.03
C GLY A 135 20.87 -25.74 19.86
N ARG A 136 20.54 -24.81 18.96
CA ARG A 136 19.18 -24.33 18.71
C ARG A 136 18.54 -25.07 17.53
N TYR A 137 17.22 -25.24 17.57
CA TYR A 137 16.47 -25.74 16.43
C TYR A 137 16.31 -24.68 15.37
N GLN A 138 16.62 -25.01 14.13
CA GLN A 138 16.67 -24.10 12.99
C GLN A 138 16.05 -24.73 11.75
N ALA A 139 15.50 -23.87 10.89
CA ALA A 139 14.92 -24.28 9.61
C ALA A 139 15.69 -23.75 8.39
N GLY A 140 16.62 -22.80 8.59
CA GLY A 140 17.34 -22.15 7.49
C GLY A 140 16.45 -21.20 6.69
N LEU A 141 15.56 -20.46 7.37
CA LEU A 141 14.66 -19.48 6.76
C LEU A 141 15.15 -18.04 7.02
N TRP A 142 15.12 -17.23 5.98
CA TRP A 142 15.24 -15.78 6.10
C TRP A 142 13.84 -15.20 5.97
N LEU A 143 13.43 -14.41 6.96
CA LEU A 143 12.03 -14.05 7.18
C LEU A 143 11.85 -12.55 7.33
N ARG A 144 10.70 -12.05 6.89
CA ARG A 144 10.29 -10.65 7.06
C ARG A 144 8.81 -10.57 7.46
N ASP A 145 8.53 -9.77 8.48
CA ASP A 145 7.18 -9.53 9.01
C ASP A 145 6.82 -8.05 9.04
N THR A 146 7.79 -7.17 8.79
CA THR A 146 7.59 -5.72 8.80
C THR A 146 8.40 -5.05 7.71
N THR A 147 7.91 -3.91 7.25
CA THR A 147 8.68 -2.99 6.39
C THR A 147 8.36 -1.56 6.76
N ALA A 148 9.30 -0.65 6.51
CA ALA A 148 9.11 0.78 6.71
C ALA A 148 9.77 1.56 5.58
N GLY A 149 9.17 2.69 5.23
CA GLY A 149 9.67 3.56 4.18
C GLY A 149 9.16 4.97 4.31
N ILE A 150 9.68 5.86 3.46
CA ILE A 150 9.27 7.24 3.33
C ILE A 150 8.70 7.44 1.93
N GLY A 151 7.61 8.17 1.84
CA GLY A 151 6.99 8.55 0.57
C GLY A 151 6.27 9.88 0.69
N THR A 152 5.44 10.17 -0.29
CA THR A 152 4.67 11.41 -0.36
C THR A 152 3.18 11.10 -0.36
N VAL A 153 2.40 11.85 0.43
CA VAL A 153 0.94 11.83 0.39
C VAL A 153 0.49 12.46 -0.93
N THR A 154 -0.39 11.77 -1.66
CA THR A 154 -0.92 12.26 -2.93
C THR A 154 -2.12 13.16 -2.72
N PHE A 155 -3.09 12.69 -1.95
CA PHE A 155 -4.32 13.42 -1.66
C PHE A 155 -4.83 13.10 -0.26
N ILE A 156 -5.66 14.00 0.22
CA ILE A 156 -6.43 13.85 1.46
C ILE A 156 -7.86 14.29 1.16
N ASP A 157 -8.82 13.45 1.54
CA ASP A 157 -10.24 13.83 1.55
C ASP A 157 -10.49 14.74 2.75
N PRO A 158 -10.89 16.00 2.52
CA PRO A 158 -11.10 16.97 3.60
C PRO A 158 -12.25 16.62 4.53
N ASP A 159 -13.23 15.83 4.08
CA ASP A 159 -14.42 15.48 4.85
C ASP A 159 -14.17 14.27 5.76
N THR A 160 -13.35 13.30 5.32
CA THR A 160 -13.16 12.01 5.99
C THR A 160 -11.78 11.85 6.63
N GLY A 161 -10.78 12.61 6.18
CA GLY A 161 -9.38 12.41 6.56
C GLY A 161 -8.74 11.18 5.89
N GLU A 162 -9.45 10.52 4.98
CA GLU A 162 -8.88 9.44 4.17
C GLU A 162 -7.80 9.99 3.24
N PHE A 163 -6.74 9.23 3.03
CA PHE A 163 -5.63 9.64 2.18
C PHE A 163 -5.18 8.53 1.24
N GLY A 164 -4.58 8.94 0.12
CA GLY A 164 -3.80 8.08 -0.74
C GLY A 164 -2.37 8.60 -0.91
N GLY A 165 -1.43 7.67 -1.11
CA GLY A 165 -0.02 8.03 -1.28
C GLY A 165 0.77 7.02 -2.10
N LEU A 166 2.02 7.36 -2.39
CA LEU A 166 3.02 6.60 -3.15
C LEU A 166 2.69 6.37 -4.64
N GLY A 167 1.42 6.15 -5.01
CA GLY A 167 1.03 5.77 -6.38
C GLY A 167 1.53 4.37 -6.81
N HIS A 168 2.15 3.62 -5.92
CA HIS A 168 2.56 2.23 -6.09
C HIS A 168 2.53 1.49 -4.75
N GLY A 169 2.55 0.17 -4.79
CA GLY A 169 2.59 -0.66 -3.58
C GLY A 169 3.94 -0.63 -2.87
N ILE A 170 3.90 -0.92 -1.59
CA ILE A 170 5.10 -1.22 -0.82
C ILE A 170 5.40 -2.70 -1.00
N CYS A 171 6.52 -2.98 -1.66
CA CYS A 171 7.01 -4.31 -1.94
C CYS A 171 8.22 -4.65 -1.06
N ASP A 172 8.43 -5.93 -0.86
CA ASP A 172 9.66 -6.45 -0.25
C ASP A 172 10.86 -6.19 -1.17
N ILE A 173 11.95 -5.68 -0.61
CA ILE A 173 13.12 -5.26 -1.40
C ILE A 173 13.89 -6.43 -2.02
N ASP A 174 13.85 -7.61 -1.38
CA ASP A 174 14.61 -8.78 -1.82
C ASP A 174 13.83 -9.61 -2.84
N THR A 175 12.52 -9.70 -2.68
CA THR A 175 11.65 -10.55 -3.51
C THR A 175 10.88 -9.78 -4.58
N GLY A 176 10.68 -8.46 -4.39
CA GLY A 176 9.81 -7.62 -5.21
C GLY A 176 8.31 -7.86 -5.01
N GLU A 177 7.93 -8.75 -4.09
CA GLU A 177 6.52 -9.07 -3.84
C GLU A 177 5.83 -7.96 -3.05
N LEU A 178 4.56 -7.70 -3.39
CA LEU A 178 3.72 -6.79 -2.63
C LEU A 178 3.59 -7.29 -1.19
N MET A 179 3.92 -6.43 -0.21
CA MET A 179 3.84 -6.80 1.21
C MET A 179 2.39 -7.08 1.61
N PRO A 180 2.06 -8.30 2.07
CA PRO A 180 0.71 -8.63 2.52
C PRO A 180 0.38 -7.87 3.80
N LEU A 181 -0.58 -6.95 3.71
CA LEU A 181 -0.92 -6.05 4.80
C LEU A 181 -1.84 -6.70 5.83
N LYS A 182 -1.42 -6.78 7.10
CA LYS A 182 -2.28 -7.01 8.25
C LYS A 182 -2.71 -5.69 8.90
N ARG A 183 -1.76 -4.80 9.13
CA ARG A 183 -1.98 -3.45 9.65
C ARG A 183 -0.85 -2.52 9.22
N GLY A 184 -1.18 -1.26 9.03
CA GLY A 184 -0.20 -0.24 8.72
C GLY A 184 -0.35 0.99 9.58
N THR A 185 0.73 1.75 9.69
CA THR A 185 0.77 3.00 10.44
C THR A 185 1.37 4.08 9.58
N ALA A 186 0.68 5.21 9.45
CA ALA A 186 1.23 6.44 8.93
C ALA A 186 1.90 7.21 10.08
N MET A 187 3.08 7.79 9.80
CA MET A 187 3.92 8.47 10.77
C MET A 187 4.45 9.77 10.18
N SER A 188 4.68 10.76 11.02
CA SER A 188 5.37 11.97 10.60
C SER A 188 6.85 11.68 10.32
N VAL A 189 7.44 12.49 9.44
CA VAL A 189 8.84 12.37 9.01
C VAL A 189 9.55 13.70 9.21
N ALA A 190 10.74 13.65 9.78
CA ALA A 190 11.69 14.76 9.71
C ALA A 190 12.67 14.49 8.56
N ILE A 191 12.78 15.44 7.62
CA ILE A 191 13.72 15.34 6.50
C ILE A 191 15.09 15.80 6.97
N GLY A 192 16.06 14.89 6.99
CA GLY A 192 17.44 15.16 7.40
C GLY A 192 18.36 15.57 6.24
N GLY A 193 17.92 15.43 4.99
CA GLY A 193 18.69 15.81 3.81
C GLY A 193 18.26 15.09 2.54
N ILE A 194 18.97 15.36 1.46
CA ILE A 194 18.73 14.80 0.13
C ILE A 194 20.03 14.23 -0.44
N VAL A 195 19.95 13.03 -0.98
CA VAL A 195 20.97 12.51 -1.91
C VAL A 195 20.50 12.83 -3.32
N LYS A 196 21.28 13.65 -4.02
CA LYS A 196 20.96 14.09 -5.38
C LYS A 196 21.03 12.92 -6.36
N GLY A 197 19.97 12.78 -7.18
CA GLY A 197 19.92 11.80 -8.27
C GLY A 197 20.91 12.14 -9.39
N LYS A 198 21.50 11.10 -9.96
CA LYS A 198 22.38 11.16 -11.14
C LYS A 198 22.06 9.98 -12.05
N SER A 199 22.41 10.09 -13.33
CA SER A 199 22.28 8.96 -14.26
C SER A 199 22.91 7.68 -13.68
N GLY A 200 22.17 6.58 -13.66
CA GLY A 200 22.58 5.30 -13.09
C GLY A 200 22.50 5.19 -11.55
N LYS A 201 22.20 6.28 -10.84
CA LYS A 201 22.05 6.31 -9.38
C LYS A 201 20.86 7.17 -9.00
N PRO A 202 19.70 6.57 -8.69
CA PRO A 202 18.58 7.33 -8.18
C PRO A 202 18.97 7.99 -6.86
N GLY A 203 18.54 9.26 -6.67
CA GLY A 203 18.70 9.94 -5.40
C GLY A 203 17.64 9.49 -4.39
N GLU A 204 17.71 10.02 -3.18
CA GLU A 204 16.76 9.71 -2.12
C GLU A 204 16.53 10.89 -1.17
N ILE A 205 15.35 10.97 -0.59
CA ILE A 205 15.07 11.81 0.58
C ILE A 205 15.53 11.01 1.81
N LYS A 206 16.50 11.54 2.55
CA LYS A 206 16.91 11.00 3.84
C LYS A 206 16.02 11.60 4.93
N GLY A 207 15.31 10.76 5.65
CA GLY A 207 14.43 11.20 6.72
C GLY A 207 14.38 10.19 7.85
N TYR A 208 13.82 10.65 8.96
CA TYR A 208 13.64 9.86 10.17
C TYR A 208 12.15 9.81 10.50
N LEU A 209 11.64 8.60 10.76
CA LEU A 209 10.29 8.43 11.27
C LEU A 209 10.21 9.00 12.67
N LEU A 210 9.37 10.00 12.88
CA LEU A 210 9.15 10.58 14.19
C LEU A 210 8.31 9.64 15.06
N PRO A 211 8.52 9.64 16.38
CA PRO A 211 7.66 8.91 17.30
C PRO A 211 6.20 9.35 17.20
N GLY A 212 5.30 8.40 17.33
CA GLY A 212 3.86 8.65 17.27
C GLY A 212 3.24 8.24 15.94
N LYS A 213 1.95 7.95 16.01
CA LYS A 213 1.11 7.56 14.89
C LYS A 213 0.29 8.78 14.50
N CYS A 214 0.34 9.18 13.24
CA CYS A 214 -0.53 10.23 12.69
C CYS A 214 -1.72 9.66 11.91
N GLY A 215 -1.70 8.36 11.57
CA GLY A 215 -2.79 7.72 10.84
C GLY A 215 -2.62 6.20 10.75
N SER A 216 -3.59 5.55 10.15
CA SER A 216 -3.56 4.12 9.82
C SER A 216 -3.48 3.92 8.31
N VAL A 217 -2.79 2.85 7.88
CA VAL A 217 -2.82 2.35 6.50
C VAL A 217 -3.64 1.07 6.51
N SER A 218 -4.68 1.03 5.69
CA SER A 218 -5.62 -0.10 5.57
C SER A 218 -5.48 -0.86 4.26
N VAL A 219 -4.90 -0.24 3.23
CA VAL A 219 -4.71 -0.87 1.91
C VAL A 219 -3.28 -0.67 1.43
N ASN A 220 -2.66 -1.75 0.94
CA ASN A 220 -1.43 -1.75 0.17
C ASN A 220 -1.71 -2.43 -1.17
N SER A 221 -1.73 -1.67 -2.25
CA SER A 221 -2.05 -2.15 -3.60
C SER A 221 -0.97 -1.74 -4.59
N ASN A 222 -0.93 -2.36 -5.77
CA ASN A 222 0.02 -1.97 -6.83
C ASN A 222 -0.16 -0.52 -7.33
N ARG A 223 -1.29 0.12 -7.00
CA ARG A 223 -1.65 1.48 -7.43
C ARG A 223 -1.54 2.53 -6.31
N GLY A 224 -1.06 2.14 -5.13
CA GLY A 224 -0.85 3.03 -4.01
C GLY A 224 -1.11 2.40 -2.66
N ILE A 225 -0.90 3.19 -1.62
CA ILE A 225 -1.30 2.87 -0.26
C ILE A 225 -2.40 3.84 0.18
N PHE A 226 -3.36 3.34 0.96
CA PHE A 226 -4.51 4.12 1.39
C PHE A 226 -4.78 3.91 2.88
N GLY A 227 -5.37 4.91 3.49
CA GLY A 227 -5.65 4.89 4.92
C GLY A 227 -6.38 6.14 5.37
N ALA A 228 -6.33 6.41 6.67
CA ALA A 228 -6.93 7.61 7.24
C ALA A 228 -6.01 8.23 8.30
N PHE A 229 -5.93 9.55 8.33
CA PHE A 229 -5.26 10.28 9.39
C PHE A 229 -6.13 10.27 10.68
N THR A 230 -5.48 10.26 11.83
CA THR A 230 -6.18 10.29 13.14
C THR A 230 -6.73 11.69 13.44
N GLY A 231 -6.19 12.71 12.82
CA GLY A 231 -6.63 14.10 12.82
C GLY A 231 -6.16 14.77 11.54
N MET A 232 -6.85 15.81 11.11
CA MET A 232 -6.46 16.54 9.91
C MET A 232 -5.11 17.23 10.13
N PRO A 233 -4.19 17.21 9.15
CA PRO A 233 -2.98 18.02 9.20
C PRO A 233 -3.31 19.51 9.33
N ASP A 234 -2.52 20.25 10.13
CA ASP A 234 -2.81 21.65 10.50
C ASP A 234 -2.89 22.64 9.32
N ALA A 235 -2.26 22.31 8.20
CA ALA A 235 -2.24 23.15 7.01
C ALA A 235 -2.39 22.29 5.74
N LEU A 236 -3.63 22.09 5.31
CA LEU A 236 -3.92 21.49 4.01
C LEU A 236 -4.10 22.58 2.96
N PRO A 237 -3.59 22.36 1.72
CA PRO A 237 -3.97 23.20 0.57
C PRO A 237 -5.48 23.13 0.31
N ASP A 238 -6.00 24.15 -0.36
CA ASP A 238 -7.40 24.17 -0.78
C ASP A 238 -7.74 22.93 -1.63
N PRO A 239 -8.95 22.34 -1.45
CA PRO A 239 -9.38 21.21 -2.23
C PRO A 239 -9.49 21.53 -3.72
N LEU A 240 -8.82 20.75 -4.56
CA LEU A 240 -8.89 20.86 -6.01
C LEU A 240 -9.86 19.82 -6.58
N PRO A 241 -10.56 20.14 -7.67
CA PRO A 241 -11.34 19.15 -8.39
C PRO A 241 -10.42 18.04 -8.92
N VAL A 242 -10.91 16.81 -8.86
CA VAL A 242 -10.24 15.64 -9.44
C VAL A 242 -10.36 15.73 -10.97
N GLY A 243 -9.25 15.47 -11.67
CA GLY A 243 -9.24 15.33 -13.11
C GLY A 243 -9.35 13.85 -13.51
N THR A 244 -10.19 13.57 -14.50
CA THR A 244 -10.28 12.24 -15.10
C THR A 244 -9.10 11.99 -16.04
N ARG A 245 -8.87 10.73 -16.43
CA ARG A 245 -7.84 10.38 -17.43
C ARG A 245 -8.02 11.11 -18.76
N ASN A 246 -9.26 11.55 -19.07
CA ASN A 246 -9.58 12.31 -20.28
C ASN A 246 -9.18 13.78 -20.14
N ASP A 247 -9.09 14.31 -18.92
CA ASP A 247 -8.64 15.70 -18.66
C ASP A 247 -7.11 15.83 -18.75
N VAL A 248 -6.37 14.71 -18.67
CA VAL A 248 -4.91 14.73 -18.77
C VAL A 248 -4.46 14.94 -20.21
N THR A 249 -3.62 15.93 -20.43
CA THR A 249 -3.09 16.27 -21.74
C THR A 249 -1.57 16.34 -21.73
N GLU A 250 -0.94 16.11 -22.88
CA GLU A 250 0.50 16.37 -23.00
C GLU A 250 0.81 17.86 -22.85
N GLY A 251 1.91 18.17 -22.19
CA GLY A 251 2.36 19.54 -21.96
C GLY A 251 2.57 19.87 -20.49
N LYS A 252 2.46 21.16 -20.16
CA LYS A 252 2.81 21.72 -18.85
C LYS A 252 1.89 21.20 -17.74
N ALA A 253 2.48 20.89 -16.61
CA ALA A 253 1.83 20.54 -15.36
C ALA A 253 2.76 20.90 -14.19
N GLN A 254 2.31 20.68 -12.96
CA GLN A 254 3.11 20.90 -11.75
C GLN A 254 3.06 19.67 -10.88
N LEU A 255 4.16 19.33 -10.22
CA LEU A 255 4.19 18.38 -9.12
C LEU A 255 4.41 19.13 -7.80
N ILE A 256 3.90 18.54 -6.71
CA ILE A 256 4.07 19.10 -5.37
C ILE A 256 4.87 18.10 -4.52
N CYS A 257 5.94 18.56 -3.89
CA CYS A 257 6.66 17.71 -2.95
C CYS A 257 7.39 18.53 -1.88
N THR A 258 7.66 17.88 -0.75
CA THR A 258 8.44 18.42 0.36
C THR A 258 9.85 17.85 0.31
N LEU A 259 10.84 18.70 0.21
CA LEU A 259 12.27 18.34 0.13
C LEU A 259 13.10 18.89 1.29
N GLY A 260 12.47 19.44 2.31
CA GLY A 260 13.12 20.04 3.47
C GLY A 260 12.10 20.80 4.32
N ASP A 261 12.57 21.75 5.12
CA ASP A 261 11.75 22.49 6.09
C ASP A 261 10.84 23.54 5.43
N ASP A 262 11.00 23.79 4.12
CA ASP A 262 10.24 24.78 3.36
C ASP A 262 8.76 24.34 3.12
N GLY A 263 8.38 23.16 3.60
CA GLY A 263 7.07 22.58 3.34
C GLY A 263 6.92 22.05 1.91
N ALA A 264 5.67 21.91 1.46
CA ALA A 264 5.34 21.43 0.12
C ALA A 264 5.51 22.55 -0.93
N VAL A 265 6.31 22.30 -1.95
CA VAL A 265 6.65 23.27 -3.01
C VAL A 265 6.17 22.74 -4.35
N TYR A 266 5.63 23.67 -5.18
CA TYR A 266 5.25 23.39 -6.57
C TYR A 266 6.45 23.48 -7.49
N TYR A 267 6.63 22.47 -8.33
CA TYR A 267 7.70 22.39 -9.33
C TYR A 267 7.11 22.11 -10.72
N ASP A 268 7.62 22.81 -11.72
CA ASP A 268 7.15 22.67 -13.10
C ASP A 268 7.64 21.35 -13.71
N ILE A 269 6.72 20.68 -14.37
CA ILE A 269 6.95 19.43 -15.12
C ILE A 269 6.26 19.48 -16.48
N GLU A 270 6.55 18.51 -17.31
CA GLU A 270 5.88 18.24 -18.57
C GLU A 270 5.38 16.80 -18.61
N ILE A 271 4.10 16.61 -19.00
CA ILE A 271 3.48 15.31 -19.21
C ILE A 271 3.60 14.93 -20.67
N SER A 272 3.91 13.67 -20.96
CA SER A 272 3.97 13.09 -22.30
C SER A 272 3.66 11.60 -22.29
N LYS A 273 3.47 11.01 -23.46
CA LYS A 273 3.25 9.56 -23.66
C LYS A 273 2.14 9.02 -22.76
N ILE A 274 0.95 9.53 -22.94
CA ILE A 274 -0.23 9.18 -22.12
C ILE A 274 -0.84 7.86 -22.63
N ASP A 275 -0.90 6.86 -21.73
CA ASP A 275 -1.64 5.61 -21.91
C ASP A 275 -2.94 5.66 -21.11
N ARG A 276 -4.05 6.01 -21.80
CA ARG A 276 -5.36 6.17 -21.17
C ARG A 276 -6.03 4.86 -20.79
N ASP A 277 -5.65 3.76 -21.42
CA ASP A 277 -6.23 2.44 -21.18
C ASP A 277 -5.48 1.69 -20.06
N GLY A 278 -4.28 2.16 -19.70
CA GLY A 278 -3.44 1.59 -18.66
C GLY A 278 -4.13 1.60 -17.29
N ARG A 279 -4.17 0.43 -16.64
CA ARG A 279 -4.74 0.23 -15.30
C ARG A 279 -3.67 0.06 -14.23
N ASP A 280 -2.42 0.14 -14.60
CA ASP A 280 -1.25 0.04 -13.72
C ASP A 280 -0.86 1.41 -13.14
N ASN A 281 0.38 1.54 -12.70
CA ASN A 281 0.93 2.76 -12.09
C ASN A 281 1.94 3.51 -13.00
N ARG A 282 1.87 3.31 -14.34
CA ARG A 282 2.75 3.97 -15.34
C ARG A 282 1.96 4.48 -16.52
N ASN A 283 0.99 5.35 -16.26
CA ASN A 283 0.03 5.81 -17.24
C ASN A 283 0.55 6.92 -18.15
N PHE A 284 1.54 7.68 -17.70
CA PHE A 284 2.16 8.73 -18.49
C PHE A 284 3.60 8.99 -18.04
N VAL A 285 4.38 9.61 -18.91
CA VAL A 285 5.75 10.03 -18.62
C VAL A 285 5.73 11.46 -18.07
N VAL A 286 6.50 11.68 -16.99
CA VAL A 286 6.71 12.96 -16.33
C VAL A 286 8.16 13.39 -16.56
N LYS A 287 8.35 14.59 -17.10
CA LYS A 287 9.69 15.20 -17.25
C LYS A 287 9.78 16.45 -16.38
N VAL A 288 10.73 16.48 -15.47
CA VAL A 288 11.02 17.67 -14.67
C VAL A 288 11.58 18.77 -15.57
N THR A 289 10.94 19.93 -15.58
CA THR A 289 11.41 21.13 -16.30
C THR A 289 11.95 22.19 -15.34
N ASP A 290 11.47 22.20 -14.10
CA ASP A 290 11.86 23.15 -13.05
C ASP A 290 13.35 23.08 -12.74
N ARG A 291 14.01 24.23 -12.85
CA ARG A 291 15.44 24.35 -12.58
C ARG A 291 15.78 24.14 -11.10
N ARG A 292 14.92 24.64 -10.19
CA ARG A 292 15.12 24.51 -8.73
C ARG A 292 15.16 23.04 -8.31
N LEU A 293 14.23 22.21 -8.83
CA LEU A 293 14.19 20.80 -8.52
C LEU A 293 15.41 20.04 -9.08
N LYS A 294 15.84 20.38 -10.33
CA LYS A 294 17.05 19.81 -10.93
C LYS A 294 18.30 20.17 -10.16
N GLU A 295 18.43 21.41 -9.71
CA GLU A 295 19.56 21.86 -8.92
C GLU A 295 19.59 21.23 -7.53
N ARG A 296 18.43 21.12 -6.87
CA ARG A 296 18.31 20.58 -5.50
C ARG A 296 18.43 19.07 -5.43
N ALA A 297 17.65 18.36 -6.25
CA ALA A 297 17.50 16.90 -6.19
C ALA A 297 18.05 16.13 -7.41
N GLY A 298 18.40 16.82 -8.50
CA GLY A 298 18.79 16.19 -9.76
C GLY A 298 17.63 15.77 -10.63
N GLY A 299 16.41 15.83 -10.12
CA GLY A 299 15.18 15.36 -10.72
C GLY A 299 14.26 14.68 -9.71
N ILE A 300 13.55 13.64 -10.14
CA ILE A 300 12.73 12.79 -9.28
C ILE A 300 13.65 11.85 -8.50
N ILE A 301 13.45 11.77 -7.19
CA ILE A 301 14.26 10.94 -6.29
C ILE A 301 13.37 10.03 -5.44
N GLN A 302 13.93 8.99 -4.86
CA GLN A 302 13.21 8.11 -3.92
C GLN A 302 12.65 8.92 -2.75
N GLY A 303 11.41 8.64 -2.38
CA GLY A 303 10.62 9.41 -1.42
C GLY A 303 9.67 10.41 -2.07
N MET A 304 9.87 10.80 -3.34
CA MET A 304 8.93 11.63 -4.10
C MET A 304 7.77 10.83 -4.70
N SER A 305 7.79 9.50 -4.65
CA SER A 305 6.65 8.65 -5.03
C SER A 305 5.41 9.08 -4.28
N GLY A 306 4.31 9.35 -4.99
CA GLY A 306 3.09 9.91 -4.46
C GLY A 306 2.99 11.44 -4.59
N SER A 307 4.05 12.15 -5.02
CA SER A 307 3.96 13.61 -5.26
C SER A 307 2.80 13.91 -6.20
N PRO A 308 1.77 14.67 -5.75
CA PRO A 308 0.59 14.97 -6.57
C PRO A 308 0.95 15.78 -7.80
N ILE A 309 0.26 15.50 -8.89
CA ILE A 309 0.41 16.20 -10.16
C ILE A 309 -0.85 17.02 -10.44
N ILE A 310 -0.64 18.32 -10.65
CA ILE A 310 -1.69 19.28 -10.94
C ILE A 310 -1.57 19.74 -12.38
N GLN A 311 -2.65 19.68 -13.12
CA GLN A 311 -2.76 20.23 -14.47
C GLN A 311 -4.08 20.98 -14.63
N ASN A 312 -4.04 22.18 -15.17
CA ASN A 312 -5.22 23.03 -15.40
C ASN A 312 -6.10 23.20 -14.14
N GLY A 313 -5.48 23.33 -12.95
CA GLY A 313 -6.19 23.50 -11.67
C GLY A 313 -6.89 22.23 -11.15
N ARG A 314 -6.60 21.06 -11.72
CA ARG A 314 -7.13 19.75 -11.29
C ARG A 314 -6.03 18.86 -10.76
N LEU A 315 -6.35 18.05 -9.75
CA LEU A 315 -5.50 16.94 -9.31
C LEU A 315 -5.67 15.79 -10.30
N VAL A 316 -4.65 15.52 -11.12
CA VAL A 316 -4.74 14.55 -12.23
C VAL A 316 -4.00 13.23 -11.96
N GLY A 317 -3.11 13.19 -10.99
CA GLY A 317 -2.34 11.98 -10.72
C GLY A 317 -1.22 12.18 -9.72
N ALA A 318 -0.30 11.24 -9.70
CA ALA A 318 0.88 11.24 -8.83
C ALA A 318 2.12 10.70 -9.55
N VAL A 319 3.29 11.16 -9.11
CA VAL A 319 4.57 10.56 -9.50
C VAL A 319 4.69 9.17 -8.89
N THR A 320 5.14 8.18 -9.64
CA THR A 320 5.31 6.80 -9.14
C THR A 320 6.77 6.34 -9.14
N HIS A 321 7.42 6.34 -10.27
CA HIS A 321 8.77 5.82 -10.43
C HIS A 321 9.67 6.81 -11.16
N VAL A 322 10.96 6.81 -10.82
CA VAL A 322 12.00 7.53 -11.54
C VAL A 322 12.67 6.62 -12.57
N MET A 323 13.08 7.16 -13.71
CA MET A 323 13.95 6.46 -14.63
C MET A 323 15.38 6.48 -14.09
N VAL A 324 15.96 5.31 -13.84
CA VAL A 324 17.34 5.20 -13.31
C VAL A 324 18.37 5.80 -14.25
N SER A 325 18.15 5.72 -15.57
CA SER A 325 19.03 6.30 -16.59
C SER A 325 18.97 7.83 -16.67
N ASP A 326 17.84 8.43 -16.30
CA ASP A 326 17.64 9.89 -16.31
C ASP A 326 16.69 10.32 -15.18
N PRO A 327 17.23 10.82 -14.06
CA PRO A 327 16.41 11.26 -12.93
C PRO A 327 15.46 12.42 -13.25
N ALA A 328 15.68 13.17 -14.34
CA ALA A 328 14.75 14.20 -14.77
C ALA A 328 13.45 13.63 -15.36
N VAL A 329 13.39 12.31 -15.59
CA VAL A 329 12.25 11.63 -16.19
C VAL A 329 11.73 10.54 -15.23
N GLY A 330 10.41 10.41 -15.18
CA GLY A 330 9.75 9.38 -14.40
C GLY A 330 8.39 9.02 -14.99
N TYR A 331 7.62 8.28 -14.21
CA TYR A 331 6.27 7.86 -14.56
C TYR A 331 5.26 8.45 -13.59
N GLY A 332 4.05 8.63 -14.07
CA GLY A 332 2.90 9.01 -13.25
C GLY A 332 1.74 8.05 -13.42
N ILE A 333 0.91 8.00 -12.39
CA ILE A 333 -0.36 7.28 -12.34
C ILE A 333 -1.52 8.27 -12.41
N PHE A 334 -2.61 7.91 -13.09
CA PHE A 334 -3.86 8.67 -13.01
C PHE A 334 -4.44 8.62 -11.59
N ILE A 335 -4.99 9.73 -11.14
CA ILE A 335 -5.67 9.80 -9.84
C ILE A 335 -6.84 8.82 -9.77
N GLU A 336 -7.58 8.62 -10.88
CA GLU A 336 -8.67 7.65 -10.97
C GLU A 336 -8.20 6.23 -10.63
N ASN A 337 -7.04 5.80 -11.15
CA ASN A 337 -6.51 4.48 -10.86
C ASN A 337 -6.18 4.31 -9.36
N MET A 338 -5.78 5.38 -8.67
CA MET A 338 -5.58 5.37 -7.22
C MET A 338 -6.92 5.31 -6.47
N LEU A 339 -7.92 6.09 -6.88
CA LEU A 339 -9.25 6.11 -6.26
C LEU A 339 -9.96 4.75 -6.44
N ASP A 340 -9.86 4.15 -7.63
CA ASP A 340 -10.36 2.79 -7.90
C ASP A 340 -9.75 1.78 -6.91
N ALA A 341 -8.41 1.80 -6.76
CA ALA A 341 -7.69 0.90 -5.85
C ALA A 341 -8.06 1.11 -4.37
N MET A 342 -8.32 2.35 -3.98
CA MET A 342 -8.79 2.68 -2.64
C MET A 342 -10.17 2.09 -2.37
N SER A 343 -11.05 2.12 -3.37
CA SER A 343 -12.43 1.59 -3.28
C SER A 343 -12.46 0.06 -3.28
N GLU A 344 -11.59 -0.59 -4.09
CA GLU A 344 -11.47 -2.05 -4.18
C GLU A 344 -10.92 -2.67 -2.88
N GLY A 345 -10.18 -1.90 -2.07
CA GLY A 345 -9.55 -2.36 -0.83
C GLY A 345 -10.42 -2.19 0.43
N LYS A 346 -11.60 -1.59 0.29
CA LYS A 346 -12.60 -1.44 1.37
C LYS A 346 -13.57 -2.60 1.35
#